data_6d3e1c63a81df2c457ca50e5abf2114c
#
_entry.id   6d3e1c63a81df2c457ca50e5abf2114c
#
_cell.length_a   1.000
_cell.length_b   1.000
_cell.length_c   1.000
_cell.angle_alpha   90.00
_cell.angle_beta   90.00
_cell.angle_gamma   90.00
#
_symmetry.space_group_name_H-M   'P 1'
#
loop_
_entity.id
_entity.type
_entity.pdbx_description
1 polymer ?
#
loop_
_entity_poly.entity_id
_entity_poly.type
_entity_poly.pdbx_seq_one_letter_code
_entity_poly.pdbx_strand_id
1 'polypeptide(L)'
;MSLLFSSPQNQVSAGFHYFIKGWSLLAQKKFLPFVIIPLIINVLLIIGLSWFFLSSMNHWVELLLPSWLDWISFILIPLVFVLLLVSFYFAFTTLANFIAAPFNALLSEKVELQLTHQPLDDASLFGMLKDIPRMFKREWQKMMYSVPRLIALFFLGFVPVLGQTAVPVLAFIFGAWMVAIQYCDYPFDNHKISFPRMRNALSHNKWMNYTFGTLVSLFTMIPFVNFVVMPIAVCGATAMWVEEYRQFFLDNATGESERKKLYFLYSKKKRSNHSF
;
A
#
# COMPACT_ATOMS: atom_id res chain seq x y z
N MET A 1 21.69 15.56 -4.68
CA MET A 1 21.46 15.57 -6.15
C MET A 1 21.00 14.18 -6.50
N SER A 2 19.71 14.06 -6.84
CA SER A 2 18.96 12.81 -6.87
C SER A 2 19.46 11.82 -7.92
N LEU A 3 19.26 10.52 -7.69
CA LEU A 3 19.50 9.42 -8.63
C LEU A 3 18.70 9.52 -9.94
N LEU A 4 17.94 10.59 -10.17
CA LEU A 4 17.11 10.81 -11.36
C LEU A 4 17.87 10.68 -12.70
N PHE A 5 19.21 10.75 -12.67
CA PHE A 5 20.09 10.57 -13.84
C PHE A 5 21.17 9.51 -13.60
N SER A 6 21.02 8.66 -12.58
CA SER A 6 22.01 7.64 -12.27
C SER A 6 21.91 6.45 -13.26
N SER A 7 23.03 5.74 -13.43
CA SER A 7 23.05 4.52 -14.23
C SER A 7 22.09 3.46 -13.65
N PRO A 8 21.56 2.52 -14.48
CA PRO A 8 20.73 1.42 -14.00
C PRO A 8 21.35 0.63 -12.86
N GLN A 9 22.67 0.42 -12.88
CA GLN A 9 23.40 -0.29 -11.82
C GLN A 9 23.33 0.44 -10.48
N ASN A 10 23.49 1.75 -10.46
CA ASN A 10 23.37 2.56 -9.24
C ASN A 10 21.95 2.54 -8.69
N GLN A 11 20.93 2.53 -9.57
CA GLN A 11 19.54 2.41 -9.16
C GLN A 11 19.24 1.03 -8.54
N VAL A 12 19.76 -0.06 -9.11
CA VAL A 12 19.60 -1.41 -8.53
C VAL A 12 20.25 -1.47 -7.15
N SER A 13 21.48 -0.99 -7.01
CA SER A 13 22.17 -0.92 -5.71
C SER A 13 21.38 -0.09 -4.68
N ALA A 14 20.78 1.03 -5.10
CA ALA A 14 19.93 1.84 -4.24
C ALA A 14 18.68 1.08 -3.78
N GLY A 15 18.05 0.29 -4.65
CA GLY A 15 16.90 -0.54 -4.29
C GLY A 15 17.23 -1.55 -3.17
N PHE A 16 18.38 -2.22 -3.26
CA PHE A 16 18.93 -3.06 -2.18
C PHE A 16 19.18 -2.25 -0.90
N HIS A 17 19.84 -1.11 -1.04
CA HIS A 17 20.16 -0.25 0.10
C HIS A 17 18.90 0.14 0.89
N TYR A 18 17.84 0.59 0.23
CA TYR A 18 16.60 1.00 0.90
C TYR A 18 15.86 -0.18 1.54
N PHE A 19 15.91 -1.36 0.94
CA PHE A 19 15.36 -2.56 1.57
C PHE A 19 16.11 -2.90 2.88
N ILE A 20 17.44 -2.94 2.86
CA ILE A 20 18.27 -3.17 4.06
C ILE A 20 18.08 -2.05 5.09
N LYS A 21 17.98 -0.80 4.64
CA LYS A 21 17.73 0.33 5.51
C LYS A 21 16.38 0.22 6.22
N GLY A 22 15.37 -0.35 5.55
CA GLY A 22 14.08 -0.68 6.18
C GLY A 22 14.26 -1.63 7.37
N TRP A 23 15.07 -2.67 7.24
CA TRP A 23 15.42 -3.58 8.35
C TRP A 23 16.08 -2.84 9.51
N SER A 24 17.10 -2.04 9.22
CA SER A 24 17.84 -1.31 10.25
C SER A 24 16.98 -0.27 10.98
N LEU A 25 16.05 0.36 10.28
CA LEU A 25 15.10 1.31 10.88
C LEU A 25 14.12 0.57 11.79
N LEU A 26 13.49 -0.50 11.28
CA LEU A 26 12.49 -1.25 12.06
C LEU A 26 13.09 -1.89 13.33
N ALA A 27 14.37 -2.30 13.30
CA ALA A 27 15.05 -2.87 14.45
C ALA A 27 15.17 -1.90 15.65
N GLN A 28 14.92 -0.62 15.47
CA GLN A 28 14.94 0.35 16.55
C GLN A 28 13.70 0.20 17.43
N LYS A 29 13.90 0.11 18.74
CA LYS A 29 12.84 -0.16 19.75
C LYS A 29 11.61 0.73 19.62
N LYS A 30 11.76 1.97 19.16
CA LYS A 30 10.67 2.94 19.02
C LYS A 30 9.68 2.61 17.90
N PHE A 31 10.06 1.78 16.91
CA PHE A 31 9.19 1.37 15.82
C PHE A 31 8.54 0.00 16.06
N LEU A 32 9.04 -0.79 17.02
CA LEU A 32 8.47 -2.09 17.37
C LEU A 32 6.96 -2.04 17.72
N PRO A 33 6.44 -1.02 18.43
CA PRO A 33 5.00 -0.95 18.72
C PRO A 33 4.13 -0.95 17.45
N PHE A 34 4.61 -0.36 16.34
CA PHE A 34 3.88 -0.35 15.07
C PHE A 34 3.81 -1.72 14.37
N VAL A 35 4.60 -2.69 14.83
CA VAL A 35 4.54 -4.09 14.42
C VAL A 35 3.72 -4.91 15.40
N ILE A 36 4.02 -4.76 16.70
CA ILE A 36 3.45 -5.59 17.75
C ILE A 36 1.97 -5.30 17.96
N ILE A 37 1.56 -4.02 17.93
CA ILE A 37 0.15 -3.65 18.17
C ILE A 37 -0.77 -4.21 17.07
N PRO A 38 -0.52 -4.01 15.77
CA PRO A 38 -1.32 -4.64 14.72
C PRO A 38 -1.31 -6.17 14.78
N LEU A 39 -0.16 -6.77 15.13
CA LEU A 39 -0.06 -8.22 15.29
C LEU A 39 -0.97 -8.74 16.40
N ILE A 40 -0.96 -8.10 17.59
CA ILE A 40 -1.85 -8.45 18.69
C ILE A 40 -3.31 -8.26 18.28
N ILE A 41 -3.67 -7.15 17.64
CA ILE A 41 -5.03 -6.90 17.17
C ILE A 41 -5.46 -7.98 16.18
N ASN A 42 -4.59 -8.38 15.23
CA ASN A 42 -4.88 -9.45 14.29
C ASN A 42 -5.08 -10.81 14.97
N VAL A 43 -4.29 -11.13 16.02
CA VAL A 43 -4.49 -12.34 16.81
C VAL A 43 -5.85 -12.30 17.55
N LEU A 44 -6.19 -11.18 18.16
CA LEU A 44 -7.48 -11.01 18.84
C LEU A 44 -8.66 -11.07 17.83
N LEU A 45 -8.47 -10.51 16.65
CA LEU A 45 -9.44 -10.59 15.56
C LEU A 45 -9.67 -12.04 15.11
N ILE A 46 -8.61 -12.81 14.87
CA ILE A 46 -8.75 -14.20 14.43
C ILE A 46 -9.44 -15.04 15.50
N ILE A 47 -9.10 -14.83 16.78
CA ILE A 47 -9.74 -15.52 17.90
C ILE A 47 -11.24 -15.13 17.97
N GLY A 48 -11.55 -13.84 17.97
CA GLY A 48 -12.92 -13.34 18.08
C GLY A 48 -13.79 -13.75 16.89
N LEU A 49 -13.29 -13.61 15.67
CA LEU A 49 -14.02 -14.02 14.47
C LEU A 49 -14.17 -15.54 14.39
N SER A 50 -13.16 -16.31 14.79
CA SER A 50 -13.27 -17.78 14.84
C SER A 50 -14.29 -18.22 15.86
N TRP A 51 -14.31 -17.62 17.04
CA TRP A 51 -15.35 -17.85 18.04
C TRP A 51 -16.74 -17.57 17.48
N PHE A 52 -16.93 -16.39 16.91
CA PHE A 52 -18.22 -15.99 16.30
C PHE A 52 -18.63 -16.96 15.16
N PHE A 53 -17.71 -17.32 14.29
CA PHE A 53 -17.96 -18.24 13.20
C PHE A 53 -18.40 -19.61 13.72
N LEU A 54 -17.64 -20.20 14.67
CA LEU A 54 -17.95 -21.53 15.20
C LEU A 54 -19.25 -21.55 16.01
N SER A 55 -19.51 -20.51 16.81
CA SER A 55 -20.75 -20.41 17.60
C SER A 55 -22.00 -20.20 16.76
N SER A 56 -21.87 -19.56 15.60
CA SER A 56 -22.99 -19.24 14.69
C SER A 56 -23.18 -20.28 13.58
N MET A 57 -22.26 -21.24 13.44
CA MET A 57 -22.23 -22.16 12.28
C MET A 57 -23.50 -22.98 12.13
N ASN A 58 -24.02 -23.54 13.23
CA ASN A 58 -25.25 -24.33 13.18
C ASN A 58 -26.43 -23.48 12.70
N HIS A 59 -26.56 -22.27 13.22
CA HIS A 59 -27.62 -21.35 12.80
C HIS A 59 -27.52 -20.98 11.30
N TRP A 60 -26.33 -20.78 10.79
CA TRP A 60 -26.15 -20.46 9.36
C TRP A 60 -26.40 -21.67 8.46
N VAL A 61 -26.01 -22.86 8.91
CA VAL A 61 -26.31 -24.09 8.18
C VAL A 61 -27.82 -24.31 8.10
N GLU A 62 -28.55 -24.16 9.20
CA GLU A 62 -30.02 -24.27 9.23
C GLU A 62 -30.71 -23.23 8.33
N LEU A 63 -30.18 -21.97 8.32
CA LEU A 63 -30.71 -20.87 7.48
C LEU A 63 -30.49 -21.13 5.98
N LEU A 64 -29.33 -21.68 5.62
CA LEU A 64 -28.93 -21.91 4.22
C LEU A 64 -29.40 -23.26 3.67
N LEU A 65 -29.73 -24.23 4.55
CA LEU A 65 -30.21 -25.57 4.21
C LEU A 65 -31.61 -25.80 4.82
N PRO A 66 -32.66 -25.33 4.14
CA PRO A 66 -34.03 -25.68 4.53
C PRO A 66 -34.30 -27.20 4.46
N SER A 67 -35.15 -27.70 5.33
CA SER A 67 -35.47 -29.15 5.48
C SER A 67 -35.93 -29.85 4.18
N TRP A 68 -36.47 -29.09 3.22
CA TRP A 68 -36.85 -29.66 1.91
C TRP A 68 -35.66 -30.09 1.04
N LEU A 69 -34.40 -29.69 1.40
CA LEU A 69 -33.15 -30.06 0.74
C LEU A 69 -32.43 -31.23 1.44
N ASP A 70 -33.01 -31.82 2.50
CA ASP A 70 -32.36 -32.89 3.28
C ASP A 70 -31.88 -34.06 2.44
N TRP A 71 -32.58 -34.35 1.34
CA TRP A 71 -32.25 -35.45 0.43
C TRP A 71 -30.88 -35.29 -0.29
N ILE A 72 -30.37 -34.08 -0.41
CA ILE A 72 -29.03 -33.80 -0.99
C ILE A 72 -28.08 -33.16 0.03
N SER A 73 -28.44 -33.15 1.30
CA SER A 73 -27.71 -32.52 2.38
C SER A 73 -26.24 -32.97 2.46
N PHE A 74 -25.95 -34.23 2.12
CA PHE A 74 -24.59 -34.78 2.13
C PHE A 74 -23.64 -34.08 1.15
N ILE A 75 -24.14 -33.44 0.08
CA ILE A 75 -23.37 -32.60 -0.86
C ILE A 75 -23.41 -31.13 -0.41
N LEU A 76 -24.60 -30.66 0.02
CA LEU A 76 -24.81 -29.26 0.33
C LEU A 76 -24.11 -28.82 1.62
N ILE A 77 -24.01 -29.65 2.65
CA ILE A 77 -23.36 -29.34 3.90
C ILE A 77 -21.85 -29.00 3.68
N PRO A 78 -21.07 -29.87 2.99
CA PRO A 78 -19.68 -29.51 2.67
C PRO A 78 -19.56 -28.25 1.80
N LEU A 79 -20.46 -28.06 0.84
CA LEU A 79 -20.46 -26.87 -0.02
C LEU A 79 -20.73 -25.58 0.77
N VAL A 80 -21.74 -25.59 1.64
CA VAL A 80 -22.07 -24.47 2.53
C VAL A 80 -20.91 -24.19 3.49
N PHE A 81 -20.29 -25.24 4.05
CA PHE A 81 -19.12 -25.10 4.93
C PHE A 81 -17.95 -24.40 4.20
N VAL A 82 -17.64 -24.82 2.97
CA VAL A 82 -16.61 -24.17 2.15
C VAL A 82 -16.96 -22.71 1.86
N LEU A 83 -18.22 -22.42 1.51
CA LEU A 83 -18.70 -21.07 1.27
C LEU A 83 -18.55 -20.18 2.51
N LEU A 84 -18.89 -20.70 3.68
CA LEU A 84 -18.74 -20.00 4.96
C LEU A 84 -17.26 -19.78 5.30
N LEU A 85 -16.38 -20.76 5.08
CA LEU A 85 -14.93 -20.61 5.26
C LEU A 85 -14.33 -19.53 4.34
N VAL A 86 -14.73 -19.52 3.07
CA VAL A 86 -14.31 -18.51 2.11
C VAL A 86 -14.79 -17.12 2.55
N SER A 87 -16.04 -17.01 2.96
CA SER A 87 -16.60 -15.75 3.48
C SER A 87 -15.86 -15.26 4.72
N PHE A 88 -15.56 -16.15 5.66
CA PHE A 88 -14.75 -15.87 6.85
C PHE A 88 -13.35 -15.37 6.49
N TYR A 89 -12.67 -16.05 5.55
CA TYR A 89 -11.35 -15.65 5.08
C TYR A 89 -11.37 -14.23 4.50
N PHE A 90 -12.35 -13.91 3.65
CA PHE A 90 -12.47 -12.56 3.07
C PHE A 90 -12.80 -11.50 4.13
N ALA A 91 -13.71 -11.80 5.06
CA ALA A 91 -14.05 -10.89 6.15
C ALA A 91 -12.83 -10.61 7.04
N PHE A 92 -12.10 -11.66 7.45
CA PHE A 92 -10.89 -11.53 8.26
C PHE A 92 -9.81 -10.71 7.53
N THR A 93 -9.51 -11.05 6.28
CA THR A 93 -8.48 -10.37 5.48
C THR A 93 -8.82 -8.89 5.28
N THR A 94 -10.08 -8.58 5.01
CA THR A 94 -10.54 -7.20 4.83
C THR A 94 -10.39 -6.39 6.12
N LEU A 95 -10.82 -6.92 7.25
CA LEU A 95 -10.71 -6.26 8.55
C LEU A 95 -9.24 -6.08 8.97
N ALA A 96 -8.42 -7.11 8.80
CA ALA A 96 -7.00 -7.07 9.13
C ALA A 96 -6.25 -5.99 8.32
N ASN A 97 -6.51 -5.91 7.01
CA ASN A 97 -5.93 -4.88 6.15
C ASN A 97 -6.42 -3.47 6.52
N PHE A 98 -7.71 -3.33 6.83
CA PHE A 98 -8.28 -2.05 7.24
C PHE A 98 -7.68 -1.52 8.54
N ILE A 99 -7.39 -2.42 9.48
CA ILE A 99 -6.72 -2.09 10.75
C ILE A 99 -5.23 -1.78 10.51
N ALA A 100 -4.53 -2.56 9.68
CA ALA A 100 -3.11 -2.37 9.44
C ALA A 100 -2.79 -1.05 8.71
N ALA A 101 -3.66 -0.57 7.84
CA ALA A 101 -3.42 0.63 7.02
C ALA A 101 -3.06 1.89 7.82
N PRO A 102 -3.80 2.31 8.87
CA PRO A 102 -3.44 3.48 9.67
C PRO A 102 -2.11 3.31 10.43
N PHE A 103 -1.78 2.09 10.88
CA PHE A 103 -0.49 1.84 11.56
C PHE A 103 0.68 2.00 10.60
N ASN A 104 0.55 1.56 9.36
CA ASN A 104 1.58 1.72 8.34
C ASN A 104 1.77 3.19 7.94
N ALA A 105 0.69 3.96 7.84
CA ALA A 105 0.76 5.39 7.57
C ALA A 105 1.46 6.15 8.72
N LEU A 106 1.11 5.83 9.99
CA LEU A 106 1.76 6.39 11.18
C LEU A 106 3.23 5.96 11.27
N LEU A 107 3.55 4.70 10.96
CA LEU A 107 4.94 4.23 10.91
C LEU A 107 5.76 5.04 9.91
N SER A 108 5.24 5.23 8.70
CA SER A 108 5.88 6.05 7.67
C SER A 108 6.14 7.48 8.17
N GLU A 109 5.14 8.11 8.79
CA GLU A 109 5.28 9.45 9.38
C GLU A 109 6.39 9.51 10.45
N LYS A 110 6.39 8.54 11.39
CA LYS A 110 7.40 8.50 12.47
C LYS A 110 8.81 8.22 11.95
N VAL A 111 8.94 7.42 10.90
CA VAL A 111 10.23 7.19 10.22
C VAL A 111 10.69 8.47 9.52
N GLU A 112 9.80 9.17 8.81
CA GLU A 112 10.13 10.44 8.17
C GLU A 112 10.55 11.50 9.19
N LEU A 113 9.80 11.64 10.29
CA LEU A 113 10.16 12.56 11.38
C LEU A 113 11.55 12.27 11.94
N GLN A 114 11.92 10.99 12.07
CA GLN A 114 13.26 10.63 12.54
C GLN A 114 14.35 11.01 11.54
N LEU A 115 14.10 10.84 10.24
CA LEU A 115 15.10 11.08 9.21
C LEU A 115 15.26 12.57 8.89
N THR A 116 14.20 13.36 9.07
CA THR A 116 14.17 14.78 8.67
C THR A 116 14.16 15.74 9.84
N HIS A 117 13.81 15.27 11.05
CA HIS A 117 13.52 16.09 12.23
C HIS A 117 12.41 17.14 12.01
N GLN A 118 11.57 16.95 10.99
CA GLN A 118 10.48 17.87 10.65
C GLN A 118 9.14 17.12 10.83
N PRO A 119 8.24 17.58 11.73
CA PRO A 119 6.91 17.00 11.88
C PRO A 119 6.06 17.30 10.64
N LEU A 120 5.12 16.38 10.33
CA LEU A 120 4.06 16.64 9.37
C LEU A 120 2.97 17.50 10.05
N ASP A 121 2.44 18.49 9.34
CA ASP A 121 1.55 19.52 9.90
C ASP A 121 0.19 18.98 10.41
N ASP A 122 -0.27 17.80 9.97
CA ASP A 122 -1.61 17.24 10.26
C ASP A 122 -1.57 15.85 10.92
N ALA A 123 -0.55 15.52 11.68
CA ALA A 123 -0.32 14.20 12.30
C ALA A 123 -1.32 13.89 13.44
N SER A 124 -2.59 13.76 13.12
CA SER A 124 -3.67 13.43 14.05
C SER A 124 -4.46 12.23 13.54
N LEU A 125 -4.81 11.28 14.42
CA LEU A 125 -5.73 10.18 14.11
C LEU A 125 -7.07 10.70 13.55
N PHE A 126 -7.55 11.83 14.05
CA PHE A 126 -8.77 12.46 13.57
C PHE A 126 -8.60 13.03 12.15
N GLY A 127 -7.43 13.59 11.82
CA GLY A 127 -7.07 14.01 10.46
C GLY A 127 -7.10 12.83 9.49
N MET A 128 -6.58 11.66 9.89
CA MET A 128 -6.61 10.44 9.09
C MET A 128 -8.04 9.95 8.79
N LEU A 129 -8.96 10.02 9.76
CA LEU A 129 -10.36 9.66 9.53
C LEU A 129 -11.04 10.57 8.50
N LYS A 130 -10.70 11.85 8.48
CA LYS A 130 -11.19 12.81 7.48
C LYS A 130 -10.66 12.53 6.08
N ASP A 131 -9.49 11.91 5.99
CA ASP A 131 -8.83 11.56 4.73
C ASP A 131 -9.32 10.22 4.13
N ILE A 132 -10.19 9.46 4.81
CA ILE A 132 -10.73 8.17 4.33
C ILE A 132 -11.28 8.26 2.89
N PRO A 133 -12.11 9.25 2.49
CA PRO A 133 -12.60 9.31 1.12
C PRO A 133 -11.48 9.50 0.09
N ARG A 134 -10.41 10.22 0.44
CA ARG A 134 -9.23 10.39 -0.41
C ARG A 134 -8.45 9.08 -0.55
N MET A 135 -8.32 8.32 0.54
CA MET A 135 -7.66 7.00 0.54
C MET A 135 -8.43 6.02 -0.36
N PHE A 136 -9.77 5.97 -0.28
CA PHE A 136 -10.59 5.16 -1.17
C PHE A 136 -10.43 5.54 -2.65
N LYS A 137 -10.45 6.82 -2.96
CA LYS A 137 -10.20 7.30 -4.33
C LYS A 137 -8.82 6.85 -4.84
N ARG A 138 -7.82 6.84 -3.97
CA ARG A 138 -6.45 6.44 -4.27
C ARG A 138 -6.35 4.93 -4.53
N GLU A 139 -6.99 4.12 -3.69
CA GLU A 139 -7.10 2.67 -3.92
C GLU A 139 -7.81 2.37 -5.25
N TRP A 140 -8.91 3.08 -5.54
CA TRP A 140 -9.61 2.97 -6.82
C TRP A 140 -8.70 3.28 -8.01
N GLN A 141 -7.87 4.31 -7.92
CA GLN A 141 -6.90 4.66 -8.97
C GLN A 141 -5.84 3.57 -9.15
N LYS A 142 -5.37 2.94 -8.06
CA LYS A 142 -4.47 1.78 -8.12
C LYS A 142 -5.15 0.59 -8.80
N MET A 143 -6.40 0.31 -8.46
CA MET A 143 -7.18 -0.75 -9.12
C MET A 143 -7.36 -0.47 -10.62
N MET A 144 -7.77 0.73 -11.00
CA MET A 144 -7.90 1.11 -12.42
C MET A 144 -6.58 1.02 -13.19
N TYR A 145 -5.45 1.18 -12.50
CA TYR A 145 -4.13 0.98 -13.10
C TYR A 145 -3.75 -0.50 -13.20
N SER A 146 -4.02 -1.32 -12.18
CA SER A 146 -3.57 -2.71 -12.10
C SER A 146 -4.49 -3.70 -12.81
N VAL A 147 -5.81 -3.60 -12.62
CA VAL A 147 -6.78 -4.58 -13.10
C VAL A 147 -6.74 -4.79 -14.62
N PRO A 148 -6.71 -3.75 -15.48
CA PRO A 148 -6.63 -3.97 -16.93
C PRO A 148 -5.38 -4.74 -17.36
N ARG A 149 -4.24 -4.51 -16.67
CA ARG A 149 -2.97 -5.20 -16.94
C ARG A 149 -2.99 -6.65 -16.49
N LEU A 150 -3.60 -6.92 -15.33
CA LEU A 150 -3.80 -8.29 -14.84
C LEU A 150 -4.75 -9.06 -15.76
N ILE A 151 -5.82 -8.44 -16.23
CA ILE A 151 -6.74 -9.04 -17.22
C ILE A 151 -5.99 -9.35 -18.52
N ALA A 152 -5.16 -8.42 -19.02
CA ALA A 152 -4.37 -8.65 -20.22
C ALA A 152 -3.37 -9.82 -20.03
N LEU A 153 -2.68 -9.89 -18.88
CA LEU A 153 -1.80 -11.01 -18.53
C LEU A 153 -2.58 -12.33 -18.40
N PHE A 154 -3.77 -12.29 -17.82
CA PHE A 154 -4.64 -13.46 -17.70
C PHE A 154 -5.01 -14.03 -19.07
N PHE A 155 -5.48 -13.19 -19.99
CA PHE A 155 -5.81 -13.65 -21.35
C PHE A 155 -4.56 -14.10 -22.14
N LEU A 156 -3.42 -13.42 -21.96
CA LEU A 156 -2.15 -13.84 -22.56
C LEU A 156 -1.72 -15.22 -22.05
N GLY A 157 -2.13 -15.59 -20.83
CA GLY A 157 -1.88 -16.92 -20.23
C GLY A 157 -2.49 -18.08 -21.02
N PHE A 158 -3.54 -17.85 -21.81
CA PHE A 158 -4.15 -18.88 -22.64
C PHE A 158 -3.42 -19.09 -24.00
N VAL A 159 -2.47 -18.21 -24.34
CA VAL A 159 -1.68 -18.36 -25.57
C VAL A 159 -0.65 -19.47 -25.37
N PRO A 160 -0.68 -20.56 -26.17
CA PRO A 160 0.28 -21.65 -26.05
C PRO A 160 1.73 -21.13 -26.09
N VAL A 161 2.62 -21.73 -25.33
CA VAL A 161 4.03 -21.37 -25.13
C VAL A 161 4.20 -20.05 -24.36
N LEU A 162 3.60 -18.94 -24.80
CA LEU A 162 3.71 -17.63 -24.11
C LEU A 162 3.12 -17.66 -22.70
N GLY A 163 1.97 -18.31 -22.53
CA GLY A 163 1.30 -18.42 -21.23
C GLY A 163 2.14 -19.14 -20.19
N GLN A 164 2.89 -20.15 -20.59
CA GLN A 164 3.69 -20.97 -19.69
C GLN A 164 5.10 -20.39 -19.45
N THR A 165 5.63 -19.60 -20.36
CA THR A 165 7.00 -19.08 -20.30
C THR A 165 7.07 -17.60 -19.96
N ALA A 166 6.50 -16.74 -20.79
CA ALA A 166 6.62 -15.29 -20.63
C ALA A 166 5.67 -14.72 -19.57
N VAL A 167 4.43 -15.23 -19.48
CA VAL A 167 3.42 -14.65 -18.59
C VAL A 167 3.80 -14.74 -17.13
N PRO A 168 4.34 -15.84 -16.55
CA PRO A 168 4.79 -15.87 -15.16
C PRO A 168 5.87 -14.82 -14.86
N VAL A 169 6.82 -14.64 -15.81
CA VAL A 169 7.89 -13.64 -15.66
C VAL A 169 7.33 -12.22 -15.69
N LEU A 170 6.46 -11.93 -16.65
CA LEU A 170 5.81 -10.62 -16.77
C LEU A 170 4.91 -10.33 -15.55
N ALA A 171 4.18 -11.32 -15.06
CA ALA A 171 3.36 -11.22 -13.88
C ALA A 171 4.20 -10.93 -12.63
N PHE A 172 5.35 -11.59 -12.49
CA PHE A 172 6.28 -11.34 -11.39
C PHE A 172 6.87 -9.92 -11.46
N ILE A 173 7.32 -9.47 -12.64
CA ILE A 173 7.86 -8.11 -12.85
C ILE A 173 6.78 -7.07 -12.53
N PHE A 174 5.56 -7.28 -13.04
CA PHE A 174 4.44 -6.37 -12.77
C PHE A 174 4.06 -6.39 -11.28
N GLY A 175 4.04 -7.57 -10.65
CA GLY A 175 3.81 -7.73 -9.22
C GLY A 175 4.83 -6.97 -8.38
N ALA A 176 6.12 -7.11 -8.67
CA ALA A 176 7.19 -6.37 -8.01
C ALA A 176 7.03 -4.85 -8.13
N TRP A 177 6.63 -4.36 -9.31
CA TRP A 177 6.29 -2.96 -9.54
C TRP A 177 5.12 -2.51 -8.66
N MET A 178 4.04 -3.31 -8.59
CA MET A 178 2.87 -3.00 -7.78
C MET A 178 3.18 -3.01 -6.29
N VAL A 179 4.05 -3.91 -5.83
CA VAL A 179 4.55 -3.95 -4.45
C VAL A 179 5.32 -2.68 -4.11
N ALA A 180 6.22 -2.22 -4.99
CA ALA A 180 6.92 -0.95 -4.80
C ALA A 180 5.94 0.23 -4.72
N ILE A 181 4.97 0.31 -5.64
CA ILE A 181 3.89 1.30 -5.62
C ILE A 181 3.16 1.27 -4.27
N GLN A 182 2.78 0.09 -3.79
CA GLN A 182 2.00 -0.07 -2.56
C GLN A 182 2.71 0.49 -1.33
N TYR A 183 4.01 0.23 -1.17
CA TYR A 183 4.76 0.68 -0.01
C TYR A 183 5.23 2.14 -0.13
N CYS A 184 5.60 2.60 -1.32
CA CYS A 184 5.88 4.02 -1.56
C CYS A 184 4.64 4.90 -1.41
N ASP A 185 3.44 4.32 -1.54
CA ASP A 185 2.19 5.04 -1.40
C ASP A 185 2.04 5.71 -0.03
N TYR A 186 2.49 5.09 1.06
CA TYR A 186 2.35 5.64 2.41
C TYR A 186 3.02 7.02 2.58
N PRO A 187 4.32 7.21 2.32
CA PRO A 187 4.93 8.52 2.47
C PRO A 187 4.40 9.55 1.46
N PHE A 188 4.09 9.14 0.23
CA PHE A 188 3.51 10.05 -0.76
C PHE A 188 2.09 10.49 -0.38
N ASP A 189 1.27 9.59 0.20
CA ASP A 189 -0.07 9.92 0.65
C ASP A 189 -0.07 10.79 1.89
N ASN A 190 0.86 10.60 2.82
CA ASN A 190 1.05 11.48 3.98
C ASN A 190 1.29 12.94 3.53
N HIS A 191 1.95 13.16 2.38
CA HIS A 191 2.13 14.47 1.77
C HIS A 191 1.05 14.87 0.76
N LYS A 192 -0.08 14.12 0.71
CA LYS A 192 -1.23 14.40 -0.17
C LYS A 192 -0.86 14.48 -1.68
N ILE A 193 0.22 13.79 -2.09
CA ILE A 193 0.67 13.73 -3.49
C ILE A 193 -0.21 12.75 -4.24
N SER A 194 -0.77 13.17 -5.37
CA SER A 194 -1.68 12.34 -6.15
C SER A 194 -1.00 11.08 -6.73
N PHE A 195 -1.76 9.99 -6.87
CA PHE A 195 -1.28 8.72 -7.41
C PHE A 195 -0.59 8.85 -8.78
N PRO A 196 -1.11 9.60 -9.78
CA PRO A 196 -0.41 9.76 -11.05
C PRO A 196 0.94 10.47 -10.92
N ARG A 197 1.07 11.48 -10.04
CA ARG A 197 2.34 12.18 -9.79
C ARG A 197 3.36 11.27 -9.12
N MET A 198 2.94 10.52 -8.11
CA MET A 198 3.78 9.49 -7.46
C MET A 198 4.27 8.47 -8.47
N ARG A 199 3.36 7.83 -9.22
CA ARG A 199 3.70 6.80 -10.22
C ARG A 199 4.70 7.32 -11.26
N ASN A 200 4.51 8.57 -11.72
CA ASN A 200 5.43 9.20 -12.65
C ASN A 200 6.82 9.37 -12.03
N ALA A 201 6.91 9.84 -10.78
CA ALA A 201 8.18 9.96 -10.06
C ALA A 201 8.88 8.60 -9.89
N LEU A 202 8.13 7.57 -9.49
CA LEU A 202 8.67 6.20 -9.34
C LEU A 202 9.20 5.65 -10.67
N SER A 203 8.55 5.99 -11.79
CA SER A 203 8.95 5.51 -13.13
C SER A 203 10.28 6.09 -13.61
N HIS A 204 10.72 7.26 -13.11
CA HIS A 204 12.04 7.83 -13.41
C HIS A 204 13.18 7.02 -12.76
N ASN A 205 12.94 6.46 -11.56
CA ASN A 205 13.88 5.58 -10.86
C ASN A 205 13.39 4.11 -10.90
N LYS A 206 12.95 3.66 -12.08
CA LYS A 206 12.27 2.37 -12.23
C LYS A 206 13.09 1.19 -11.70
N TRP A 207 14.38 1.13 -11.98
CA TRP A 207 15.23 0.01 -11.56
C TRP A 207 15.37 -0.07 -10.04
N MET A 208 15.46 1.07 -9.35
CA MET A 208 15.45 1.12 -7.90
C MET A 208 14.14 0.57 -7.33
N ASN A 209 13.00 1.03 -7.87
CA ASN A 209 11.69 0.59 -7.42
C ASN A 209 11.41 -0.89 -7.76
N TYR A 210 11.83 -1.37 -8.93
CA TYR A 210 11.73 -2.79 -9.27
C TYR A 210 12.58 -3.66 -8.33
N THR A 211 13.81 -3.29 -8.06
CA THR A 211 14.68 -4.03 -7.15
C THR A 211 14.10 -4.07 -5.75
N PHE A 212 13.67 -2.92 -5.23
CA PHE A 212 13.01 -2.84 -3.93
C PHE A 212 11.76 -3.72 -3.86
N GLY A 213 10.84 -3.60 -4.81
CA GLY A 213 9.61 -4.40 -4.87
C GLY A 213 9.87 -5.90 -5.05
N THR A 214 10.89 -6.28 -5.84
CA THR A 214 11.32 -7.67 -5.98
C THR A 214 11.79 -8.25 -4.65
N LEU A 215 12.65 -7.55 -3.93
CA LEU A 215 13.13 -7.99 -2.61
C LEU A 215 11.97 -8.15 -1.63
N VAL A 216 11.10 -7.15 -1.53
CA VAL A 216 9.91 -7.23 -0.69
C VAL A 216 9.06 -8.45 -1.07
N SER A 217 8.79 -8.67 -2.37
CA SER A 217 8.01 -9.81 -2.85
C SER A 217 8.65 -11.15 -2.47
N LEU A 218 9.96 -11.30 -2.65
CA LEU A 218 10.68 -12.53 -2.31
C LEU A 218 10.65 -12.80 -0.81
N PHE A 219 10.89 -11.80 0.02
CA PHE A 219 10.86 -11.96 1.47
C PHE A 219 9.44 -12.22 2.01
N THR A 220 8.40 -11.71 1.34
CA THR A 220 7.00 -12.01 1.66
C THR A 220 6.66 -13.51 1.48
N MET A 221 7.39 -14.22 0.60
CA MET A 221 7.19 -15.66 0.39
C MET A 221 7.74 -16.53 1.53
N ILE A 222 8.57 -15.96 2.42
CA ILE A 222 9.16 -16.68 3.55
C ILE A 222 8.18 -16.63 4.73
N PRO A 223 7.62 -17.77 5.20
CA PRO A 223 6.79 -17.82 6.39
C PRO A 223 7.50 -17.17 7.58
N PHE A 224 6.76 -16.61 8.52
CA PHE A 224 7.25 -15.83 9.67
C PHE A 224 7.91 -14.50 9.30
N VAL A 225 8.78 -14.42 8.29
CA VAL A 225 9.36 -13.16 7.81
C VAL A 225 8.27 -12.25 7.24
N ASN A 226 7.25 -12.84 6.61
CA ASN A 226 6.09 -12.12 6.06
C ASN A 226 5.38 -11.23 7.11
N PHE A 227 5.36 -11.61 8.38
CA PHE A 227 4.75 -10.79 9.44
C PHE A 227 5.46 -9.44 9.65
N VAL A 228 6.74 -9.36 9.34
CA VAL A 228 7.56 -8.16 9.54
C VAL A 228 7.98 -7.48 8.23
N VAL A 229 7.83 -8.15 7.09
CA VAL A 229 8.22 -7.57 5.78
C VAL A 229 7.42 -6.32 5.46
N MET A 230 6.12 -6.29 5.76
CA MET A 230 5.27 -5.13 5.52
C MET A 230 5.81 -3.87 6.23
N PRO A 231 6.00 -3.84 7.56
CA PRO A 231 6.58 -2.67 8.22
C PRO A 231 8.03 -2.37 7.80
N ILE A 232 8.84 -3.38 7.45
CA ILE A 232 10.18 -3.17 6.88
C ILE A 232 10.09 -2.42 5.56
N ALA A 233 9.19 -2.84 4.68
CA ALA A 233 8.97 -2.21 3.39
C ALA A 233 8.45 -0.76 3.54
N VAL A 234 7.57 -0.50 4.52
CA VAL A 234 7.13 0.88 4.84
C VAL A 234 8.32 1.74 5.28
N CYS A 235 9.18 1.24 6.20
CA CYS A 235 10.37 1.96 6.64
C CYS A 235 11.34 2.25 5.48
N GLY A 236 11.60 1.24 4.64
CA GLY A 236 12.49 1.37 3.48
C GLY A 236 11.96 2.32 2.42
N ALA A 237 10.67 2.22 2.09
CA ALA A 237 10.00 3.13 1.16
C ALA A 237 9.95 4.58 1.67
N THR A 238 9.80 4.77 2.99
CA THR A 238 9.86 6.10 3.60
C THR A 238 11.27 6.67 3.55
N ALA A 239 12.31 5.86 3.78
CA ALA A 239 13.70 6.31 3.61
C ALA A 239 13.98 6.70 2.15
N MET A 240 13.49 5.90 1.19
CA MET A 240 13.57 6.19 -0.24
C MET A 240 12.84 7.51 -0.59
N TRP A 241 11.65 7.73 -0.02
CA TRP A 241 10.93 9.00 -0.16
C TRP A 241 11.77 10.18 0.30
N VAL A 242 12.30 10.12 1.53
CA VAL A 242 13.06 11.23 2.15
C VAL A 242 14.28 11.59 1.32
N GLU A 243 15.03 10.59 0.82
CA GLU A 243 16.33 10.84 0.19
C GLU A 243 16.22 11.11 -1.32
N GLU A 244 15.22 10.52 -2.03
CA GLU A 244 15.15 10.60 -3.48
C GLU A 244 14.05 11.53 -4.00
N TYR A 245 12.93 11.63 -3.28
CA TYR A 245 11.73 12.26 -3.83
C TYR A 245 11.29 13.51 -3.08
N ARG A 246 11.47 13.54 -1.76
CA ARG A 246 10.89 14.56 -0.87
C ARG A 246 11.27 15.98 -1.29
N GLN A 247 12.54 16.23 -1.51
CA GLN A 247 13.03 17.57 -1.89
C GLN A 247 12.38 18.06 -3.19
N PHE A 248 12.31 17.21 -4.22
CA PHE A 248 11.68 17.55 -5.50
C PHE A 248 10.22 18.00 -5.35
N PHE A 249 9.46 17.31 -4.49
CA PHE A 249 8.05 17.63 -4.31
C PHE A 249 7.82 18.84 -3.43
N LEU A 250 8.65 19.07 -2.40
CA LEU A 250 8.53 20.21 -1.50
C LEU A 250 9.00 21.50 -2.19
N ASP A 251 10.12 21.48 -2.90
CA ASP A 251 10.61 22.64 -3.65
C ASP A 251 9.59 23.09 -4.72
N ASN A 252 8.97 22.13 -5.43
CA ASN A 252 7.91 22.44 -6.39
C ASN A 252 6.64 22.97 -5.73
N ALA A 253 6.27 22.48 -4.56
CA ALA A 253 5.12 22.97 -3.79
C ALA A 253 5.33 24.42 -3.34
N THR A 254 6.53 24.75 -2.84
CA THR A 254 6.91 26.09 -2.42
C THR A 254 6.89 27.06 -3.61
N GLY A 255 7.51 26.69 -4.73
CA GLY A 255 7.53 27.50 -5.94
C GLY A 255 6.15 27.67 -6.59
N GLU A 256 5.24 26.71 -6.47
CA GLU A 256 3.86 26.84 -6.94
C GLU A 256 3.03 27.73 -6.00
N SER A 257 3.26 27.65 -4.69
CA SER A 257 2.63 28.51 -3.69
C SER A 257 3.05 29.98 -3.88
N GLU A 258 4.34 30.24 -4.08
CA GLU A 258 4.84 31.59 -4.34
C GLU A 258 4.28 32.15 -5.66
N ARG A 259 4.23 31.36 -6.73
CA ARG A 259 3.62 31.79 -7.99
C ARG A 259 2.14 32.12 -7.85
N LYS A 260 1.36 31.31 -7.10
CA LYS A 260 -0.04 31.60 -6.80
C LYS A 260 -0.20 32.89 -5.98
N LYS A 261 0.67 33.09 -4.99
CA LYS A 261 0.68 34.31 -4.16
C LYS A 261 1.00 35.56 -4.98
N LEU A 262 1.99 35.49 -5.85
CA LEU A 262 2.35 36.57 -6.77
C LEU A 262 1.22 36.87 -7.78
N TYR A 263 0.61 35.84 -8.35
CA TYR A 263 -0.52 35.99 -9.25
C TYR A 263 -1.74 36.64 -8.56
N PHE A 264 -2.03 36.23 -7.33
CA PHE A 264 -3.10 36.84 -6.51
C PHE A 264 -2.83 38.32 -6.21
N LEU A 265 -1.60 38.64 -5.82
CA LEU A 265 -1.19 40.04 -5.57
C LEU A 265 -1.25 40.89 -6.84
N TYR A 266 -0.81 40.36 -7.97
CA TYR A 266 -0.91 41.02 -9.26
C TYR A 266 -2.36 41.26 -9.69
N SER A 267 -3.23 40.28 -9.52
CA SER A 267 -4.66 40.38 -9.84
C SER A 267 -5.38 41.41 -8.97
N LYS A 268 -5.01 41.48 -7.67
CA LYS A 268 -5.55 42.49 -6.73
C LYS A 268 -5.13 43.91 -7.10
N LYS A 269 -3.85 44.08 -7.47
CA LYS A 269 -3.32 45.41 -7.93
C LYS A 269 -3.97 45.86 -9.23
N LYS A 270 -4.25 44.92 -10.19
CA LYS A 270 -4.92 45.25 -11.43
C LYS A 270 -6.39 45.68 -11.21
N ARG A 271 -7.11 45.11 -10.25
CA ARG A 271 -8.47 45.53 -9.88
C ARG A 271 -8.50 46.89 -9.21
N SER A 272 -7.51 47.19 -8.36
CA SER A 272 -7.40 48.49 -7.71
C SER A 272 -7.14 49.64 -8.68
N ASN A 273 -6.40 49.38 -9.78
CA ASN A 273 -6.10 50.40 -10.79
C ASN A 273 -7.21 50.64 -11.83
N HIS A 274 -8.33 49.88 -11.79
CA HIS A 274 -9.49 50.04 -12.68
C HIS A 274 -10.72 50.61 -11.97
N SER A 275 -10.54 51.06 -10.72
CA SER A 275 -11.59 51.68 -9.91
C SER A 275 -11.39 53.20 -9.68
N PHE A 276 -10.67 53.87 -10.60
CA PHE A 276 -10.58 55.31 -10.73
C PHE A 276 -11.07 55.77 -12.07
#